data_b2f3d63f7f7038e46a9e32f3270c560c
#
_entry.id   b2f3d63f7f7038e46a9e32f3270c560c
#
_cell.length_a   1.000
_cell.length_b   1.000
_cell.length_c   1.000
_cell.angle_alpha   90.00
_cell.angle_beta   90.00
_cell.angle_gamma   90.00
#
_symmetry.space_group_name_H-M   'P 1'
#
loop_
_entity.id
_entity.type
_entity.pdbx_description
1 polymer ?
#
loop_
_entity_poly.entity_id
_entity_poly.type
_entity_poly.pdbx_seq_one_letter_code
_entity_poly.pdbx_strand_id
1 'polypeptide(L)'
;MRDISIGIYHKDYQYGKRLMEYLNHQKDFPMTASFISDEDAFFRQERDFECLVLAEETDYHGSSPVCRIGVNDSMGGMYCQSGKEIAAGIYHCLNVSPQLDDEKIFGVYSPVPRPEVSTFAREMSATNGWIYFGMQPYGHFEEDESGELLLFYIKEHKEDIIEYFLNHQKDLGGCMGFAGAACYLDYRELTMQDYEWFFEKLRQAGIKIIFDIGIASPPELRFF
;
A
#
# COMPACT_ATOMS: atom_id res chain seq x y z
N MET A 1 -16.55 8.47 5.99
CA MET A 1 -15.21 8.04 6.38
C MET A 1 -15.12 8.09 7.89
N ARG A 2 -14.77 7.01 8.57
CA ARG A 2 -14.67 7.02 10.04
C ARG A 2 -13.32 7.64 10.41
N ASP A 3 -13.34 8.73 11.15
CA ASP A 3 -12.16 9.40 11.67
C ASP A 3 -11.73 8.66 12.95
N ILE A 4 -10.54 8.05 12.95
CA ILE A 4 -10.02 7.26 14.06
C ILE A 4 -9.42 8.20 15.08
N SER A 5 -9.87 8.12 16.35
CA SER A 5 -9.37 8.96 17.45
C SER A 5 -8.13 8.34 18.08
N ILE A 6 -7.00 9.06 18.09
CA ILE A 6 -5.70 8.59 18.56
C ILE A 6 -5.20 9.45 19.71
N GLY A 7 -4.83 8.80 20.83
CA GLY A 7 -4.13 9.44 21.94
C GLY A 7 -2.63 9.21 21.86
N ILE A 8 -1.83 10.27 21.93
CA ILE A 8 -0.37 10.20 21.93
C ILE A 8 0.14 10.65 23.30
N TYR A 9 0.95 9.82 23.95
CA TYR A 9 1.75 10.21 25.10
C TYR A 9 3.23 9.94 24.82
N HIS A 10 4.06 10.93 25.03
CA HIS A 10 5.50 10.84 24.93
C HIS A 10 6.18 11.83 25.87
N LYS A 11 7.27 11.40 26.53
CA LYS A 11 8.04 12.25 27.48
C LYS A 11 8.68 13.45 26.79
N ASP A 12 9.13 13.27 25.54
CA ASP A 12 9.60 14.39 24.71
C ASP A 12 8.41 15.14 24.12
N TYR A 13 8.16 16.32 24.62
CA TYR A 13 7.08 17.20 24.20
C TYR A 13 7.20 17.58 22.70
N GLN A 14 8.41 17.87 22.23
CA GLN A 14 8.64 18.29 20.84
C GLN A 14 8.36 17.16 19.87
N TYR A 15 8.80 15.95 20.21
CA TYR A 15 8.54 14.76 19.42
C TYR A 15 7.03 14.44 19.37
N GLY A 16 6.35 14.38 20.51
CA GLY A 16 4.93 14.08 20.58
C GLY A 16 4.07 15.07 19.79
N LYS A 17 4.39 16.37 19.90
CA LYS A 17 3.70 17.42 19.16
C LYS A 17 3.89 17.29 17.64
N ARG A 18 5.12 17.07 17.18
CA ARG A 18 5.42 16.87 15.75
C ARG A 18 4.74 15.63 15.20
N LEU A 19 4.73 14.54 15.96
CA LEU A 19 4.05 13.32 15.57
C LEU A 19 2.53 13.55 15.43
N MET A 20 1.91 14.22 16.37
CA MET A 20 0.49 14.60 16.29
C MET A 20 0.20 15.43 15.04
N GLU A 21 0.99 16.47 14.80
CA GLU A 21 0.84 17.33 13.61
C GLU A 21 0.99 16.52 12.32
N TYR A 22 1.98 15.62 12.26
CA TYR A 22 2.20 14.75 11.11
C TYR A 22 1.00 13.81 10.88
N LEU A 23 0.52 13.11 11.93
CA LEU A 23 -0.60 12.17 11.80
C LEU A 23 -1.89 12.86 11.38
N ASN A 24 -2.17 14.06 11.88
CA ASN A 24 -3.34 14.85 11.50
C ASN A 24 -3.32 15.36 10.05
N HIS A 25 -2.16 15.33 9.39
CA HIS A 25 -2.02 15.75 7.99
C HIS A 25 -1.92 14.57 7.00
N GLN A 26 -2.01 13.33 7.51
CA GLN A 26 -1.97 12.15 6.66
C GLN A 26 -3.28 11.98 5.88
N LYS A 27 -3.18 11.92 4.55
CA LYS A 27 -4.33 11.67 3.68
C LYS A 27 -4.63 10.18 3.54
N ASP A 28 -3.56 9.36 3.53
CA ASP A 28 -3.63 7.91 3.33
C ASP A 28 -4.18 7.17 4.58
N PHE A 29 -4.05 7.80 5.74
CA PHE A 29 -4.45 7.25 7.04
C PHE A 29 -5.27 8.29 7.81
N PRO A 30 -6.56 8.48 7.47
CA PRO A 30 -7.40 9.49 8.12
C PRO A 30 -7.57 9.18 9.60
N MET A 31 -7.07 10.09 10.44
CA MET A 31 -7.16 9.98 11.88
C MET A 31 -7.11 11.37 12.53
N THR A 32 -7.68 11.47 13.71
CA THR A 32 -7.55 12.64 14.59
C THR A 32 -6.67 12.28 15.78
N ALA A 33 -5.44 12.78 15.79
CA ALA A 33 -4.48 12.56 16.85
C ALA A 33 -4.46 13.72 17.85
N SER A 34 -4.46 13.40 19.13
CA SER A 34 -4.33 14.33 20.24
C SER A 34 -3.09 13.99 21.05
N PHE A 35 -2.25 14.99 21.35
CA PHE A 35 -1.06 14.82 22.16
C PHE A 35 -1.28 15.36 23.58
N ILE A 36 -1.04 14.55 24.59
CA ILE A 36 -1.13 14.90 26.01
C ILE A 36 0.21 14.61 26.68
N SER A 37 0.85 15.65 27.18
CA SER A 37 2.20 15.54 27.78
C SER A 37 2.21 15.13 29.25
N ASP A 38 1.09 15.25 29.93
CA ASP A 38 0.92 14.81 31.31
C ASP A 38 0.41 13.38 31.35
N GLU A 39 1.16 12.47 31.97
CA GLU A 39 0.88 11.05 32.01
C GLU A 39 -0.44 10.72 32.71
N ASP A 40 -0.68 11.35 33.88
CA ASP A 40 -1.90 11.13 34.66
C ASP A 40 -3.13 11.66 33.91
N ALA A 41 -2.99 12.80 33.23
CA ALA A 41 -4.07 13.38 32.44
C ALA A 41 -4.36 12.51 31.22
N PHE A 42 -3.33 11.94 30.59
CA PHE A 42 -3.44 11.04 29.41
C PHE A 42 -4.22 9.78 29.80
N PHE A 43 -3.81 9.06 30.84
CA PHE A 43 -4.48 7.84 31.26
C PHE A 43 -5.87 8.01 31.78
N ARG A 44 -6.22 9.20 32.31
CA ARG A 44 -7.62 9.53 32.66
C ARG A 44 -8.54 9.64 31.43
N GLN A 45 -7.99 9.97 30.28
CA GLN A 45 -8.71 10.14 29.01
C GLN A 45 -8.54 8.96 28.04
N GLU A 46 -7.89 7.87 28.46
CA GLU A 46 -7.56 6.73 27.57
C GLU A 46 -8.76 6.17 26.81
N ARG A 47 -9.96 6.23 27.42
CA ARG A 47 -11.21 5.71 26.83
C ARG A 47 -11.78 6.58 25.73
N ASP A 48 -11.29 7.81 25.59
CA ASP A 48 -11.73 8.74 24.54
C ASP A 48 -11.01 8.42 23.20
N PHE A 49 -10.01 7.54 23.25
CA PHE A 49 -9.19 7.16 22.11
C PHE A 49 -9.43 5.71 21.70
N GLU A 50 -9.48 5.48 20.39
CA GLU A 50 -9.58 4.13 19.82
C GLU A 50 -8.22 3.41 19.84
N CYS A 51 -7.12 4.13 19.75
CA CYS A 51 -5.76 3.60 19.90
C CYS A 51 -4.86 4.58 20.66
N LEU A 52 -3.98 4.04 21.47
CA LEU A 52 -2.96 4.80 22.18
C LEU A 52 -1.61 4.63 21.49
N VAL A 53 -0.84 5.70 21.36
CA VAL A 53 0.54 5.69 20.89
C VAL A 53 1.44 6.01 22.08
N LEU A 54 2.22 5.01 22.49
CA LEU A 54 3.06 5.07 23.68
C LEU A 54 4.52 4.73 23.34
N ALA A 55 5.46 5.39 24.03
CA ALA A 55 6.85 4.95 24.00
C ALA A 55 6.99 3.55 24.61
N GLU A 56 8.00 2.78 24.17
CA GLU A 56 8.22 1.40 24.62
C GLU A 56 8.38 1.28 26.16
N GLU A 57 9.05 2.25 26.76
CA GLU A 57 9.30 2.29 28.20
C GLU A 57 8.10 2.74 29.04
N THR A 58 6.95 3.07 28.43
CA THR A 58 5.75 3.51 29.15
C THR A 58 4.97 2.29 29.65
N ASP A 59 4.87 2.13 30.97
CA ASP A 59 4.02 1.09 31.58
C ASP A 59 2.56 1.36 31.31
N TYR A 60 1.86 0.39 30.73
CA TYR A 60 0.43 0.46 30.47
C TYR A 60 -0.22 -0.91 30.67
N HIS A 61 -1.24 -0.93 31.52
CA HIS A 61 -1.99 -2.14 31.89
C HIS A 61 -3.49 -2.06 31.56
N GLY A 62 -3.89 -1.08 30.75
CA GLY A 62 -5.27 -0.93 30.29
C GLY A 62 -5.65 -1.92 29.17
N SER A 63 -6.87 -1.78 28.66
CA SER A 63 -7.43 -2.66 27.64
C SER A 63 -7.49 -2.02 26.25
N SER A 64 -7.14 -0.76 26.11
CA SER A 64 -7.16 -0.07 24.81
C SER A 64 -6.05 -0.57 23.91
N PRO A 65 -6.27 -0.68 22.59
CA PRO A 65 -5.23 -0.99 21.62
C PRO A 65 -4.04 -0.02 21.73
N VAL A 66 -2.82 -0.54 21.72
CA VAL A 66 -1.61 0.27 21.89
C VAL A 66 -0.66 0.03 20.72
N CYS A 67 -0.29 1.11 20.04
CA CYS A 67 0.83 1.16 19.12
C CYS A 67 2.08 1.61 19.89
N ARG A 68 3.05 0.73 20.04
CA ARG A 68 4.33 1.04 20.71
C ARG A 68 5.30 1.66 19.72
N ILE A 69 5.91 2.78 20.13
CA ILE A 69 7.01 3.42 19.39
C ILE A 69 8.28 3.34 20.24
N GLY A 70 9.34 2.77 19.71
CA GLY A 70 10.58 2.57 20.45
C GLY A 70 11.70 1.94 19.64
N VAL A 71 12.85 1.76 20.30
CA VAL A 71 14.15 1.48 19.68
C VAL A 71 14.52 -0.01 19.71
N ASN A 72 13.73 -0.90 20.33
CA ASN A 72 14.20 -2.27 20.61
C ASN A 72 13.36 -3.36 19.91
N ASP A 73 14.00 -4.06 18.97
CA ASP A 73 13.51 -5.27 18.29
C ASP A 73 13.25 -6.47 19.26
N SER A 74 13.78 -6.42 20.47
CA SER A 74 13.82 -7.58 21.37
C SER A 74 12.54 -7.85 22.15
N MET A 75 11.55 -6.95 22.11
CA MET A 75 10.32 -7.04 22.91
C MET A 75 9.04 -7.02 22.08
N GLY A 76 9.11 -7.21 20.77
CA GLY A 76 7.94 -7.22 19.91
C GLY A 76 7.33 -5.81 19.65
N GLY A 77 8.07 -4.76 19.95
CA GLY A 77 7.74 -3.40 19.60
C GLY A 77 7.95 -3.15 18.09
N MET A 78 7.04 -2.42 17.46
CA MET A 78 7.27 -1.97 16.10
C MET A 78 8.35 -0.90 16.08
N TYR A 79 9.44 -1.17 15.39
CA TYR A 79 10.47 -0.17 15.10
C TYR A 79 9.94 0.78 14.03
N CYS A 80 9.42 1.92 14.46
CA CYS A 80 8.87 2.93 13.55
C CYS A 80 9.91 4.02 13.30
N GLN A 81 10.50 4.01 12.12
CA GLN A 81 11.49 5.02 11.71
C GLN A 81 10.85 6.28 11.17
N SER A 82 9.65 6.19 10.63
CA SER A 82 8.96 7.30 10.00
C SER A 82 7.53 7.46 10.51
N GLY A 83 6.98 8.66 10.41
CA GLY A 83 5.59 8.90 10.77
C GLY A 83 4.59 8.09 9.95
N LYS A 84 4.95 7.69 8.72
CA LYS A 84 4.14 6.82 7.86
C LYS A 84 4.09 5.38 8.42
N GLU A 85 5.20 4.86 8.90
CA GLU A 85 5.25 3.54 9.56
C GLU A 85 4.45 3.53 10.87
N ILE A 86 4.52 4.63 11.66
CA ILE A 86 3.68 4.78 12.86
C ILE A 86 2.20 4.78 12.48
N ALA A 87 1.79 5.54 11.46
CA ALA A 87 0.42 5.58 10.99
C ALA A 87 -0.08 4.18 10.56
N ALA A 88 0.70 3.45 9.76
CA ALA A 88 0.40 2.07 9.37
C ALA A 88 0.31 1.14 10.59
N GLY A 89 1.20 1.32 11.56
CA GLY A 89 1.19 0.58 12.82
C GLY A 89 -0.06 0.79 13.67
N ILE A 90 -0.56 2.00 13.74
CA ILE A 90 -1.82 2.32 14.43
C ILE A 90 -2.98 1.55 13.79
N TYR A 91 -3.08 1.58 12.46
CA TYR A 91 -4.12 0.84 11.73
C TYR A 91 -4.01 -0.67 11.95
N HIS A 92 -2.80 -1.21 11.97
CA HIS A 92 -2.55 -2.62 12.28
C HIS A 92 -3.00 -2.99 13.71
N CYS A 93 -2.70 -2.16 14.71
CA CYS A 93 -3.11 -2.38 16.11
C CYS A 93 -4.64 -2.39 16.28
N LEU A 94 -5.35 -1.63 15.45
CA LEU A 94 -6.80 -1.58 15.46
C LEU A 94 -7.46 -2.73 14.67
N ASN A 95 -6.68 -3.58 14.00
CA ASN A 95 -7.16 -4.53 13.00
C ASN A 95 -8.04 -3.85 11.92
N VAL A 96 -7.82 -2.56 11.71
CA VAL A 96 -8.44 -1.80 10.64
C VAL A 96 -7.45 -1.87 9.48
N SER A 97 -7.80 -2.54 8.43
CA SER A 97 -7.07 -2.36 7.18
C SER A 97 -7.18 -0.88 6.84
N PRO A 98 -6.06 -0.18 6.51
CA PRO A 98 -6.18 1.13 5.90
C PRO A 98 -7.24 0.99 4.83
N GLN A 99 -8.19 1.94 4.77
CA GLN A 99 -9.24 1.86 3.75
C GLN A 99 -8.57 2.08 2.39
N LEU A 100 -7.99 1.01 1.88
CA LEU A 100 -7.58 0.87 0.48
C LEU A 100 -8.79 0.88 -0.45
N ASP A 101 -9.99 1.13 0.10
CA ASP A 101 -11.25 1.08 -0.65
C ASP A 101 -11.35 2.12 -1.77
N ASP A 102 -10.62 3.23 -1.67
CA ASP A 102 -10.55 4.22 -2.74
C ASP A 102 -9.31 4.03 -3.64
N GLU A 103 -8.29 3.32 -3.18
CA GLU A 103 -7.16 3.00 -4.02
C GLU A 103 -7.51 1.82 -4.93
N LYS A 104 -7.38 2.05 -6.22
CA LYS A 104 -7.72 1.07 -7.24
C LYS A 104 -6.49 0.45 -7.89
N ILE A 105 -5.33 1.00 -7.62
CA ILE A 105 -4.06 0.61 -8.25
C ILE A 105 -3.06 0.27 -7.15
N PHE A 106 -2.58 -0.97 -7.17
CA PHE A 106 -1.64 -1.50 -6.20
C PHE A 106 -0.39 -2.01 -6.90
N GLY A 107 0.76 -1.75 -6.32
CA GLY A 107 2.03 -2.31 -6.77
C GLY A 107 2.60 -3.30 -5.73
N VAL A 108 3.00 -4.48 -6.17
CA VAL A 108 3.76 -5.43 -5.36
C VAL A 108 5.17 -5.51 -5.93
N TYR A 109 6.17 -5.25 -5.11
CA TYR A 109 7.56 -5.23 -5.52
C TYR A 109 8.46 -5.95 -4.52
N SER A 110 9.47 -6.63 -5.03
CA SER A 110 10.58 -7.13 -4.20
C SER A 110 11.91 -6.69 -4.81
N PRO A 111 12.84 -6.15 -4.00
CA PRO A 111 14.19 -5.80 -4.47
C PRO A 111 15.03 -7.03 -4.81
N VAL A 112 14.62 -8.21 -4.36
CA VAL A 112 15.22 -9.50 -4.67
C VAL A 112 14.19 -10.33 -5.44
N PRO A 113 14.54 -10.87 -6.61
CA PRO A 113 13.63 -11.73 -7.36
C PRO A 113 13.21 -12.94 -6.51
N ARG A 114 11.90 -13.04 -6.24
CA ARG A 114 11.29 -14.12 -5.46
C ARG A 114 9.96 -14.52 -6.08
N PRO A 115 9.77 -15.79 -6.46
CA PRO A 115 8.52 -16.25 -7.04
C PRO A 115 7.33 -16.11 -6.08
N GLU A 116 7.59 -16.08 -4.76
CA GLU A 116 6.56 -15.88 -3.74
C GLU A 116 5.85 -14.54 -3.85
N VAL A 117 6.52 -13.52 -4.37
CA VAL A 117 5.95 -12.17 -4.56
C VAL A 117 4.88 -12.18 -5.63
N SER A 118 5.17 -12.82 -6.77
CA SER A 118 4.18 -12.99 -7.85
C SER A 118 3.02 -13.89 -7.43
N THR A 119 3.28 -14.93 -6.62
CA THR A 119 2.24 -15.77 -6.03
C THR A 119 1.35 -14.94 -5.12
N PHE A 120 1.91 -14.15 -4.23
CA PHE A 120 1.17 -13.24 -3.36
C PHE A 120 0.30 -12.24 -4.16
N ALA A 121 0.85 -11.60 -5.19
CA ALA A 121 0.11 -10.65 -6.02
C ALA A 121 -1.09 -11.33 -6.72
N ARG A 122 -0.93 -12.56 -7.22
CA ARG A 122 -2.02 -13.34 -7.83
C ARG A 122 -3.08 -13.76 -6.82
N GLU A 123 -2.68 -14.25 -5.65
CA GLU A 123 -3.61 -14.62 -4.58
C GLU A 123 -4.42 -13.41 -4.09
N MET A 124 -3.77 -12.25 -3.95
CA MET A 124 -4.45 -10.99 -3.62
C MET A 124 -5.45 -10.59 -4.71
N SER A 125 -5.07 -10.72 -5.98
CA SER A 125 -5.95 -10.47 -7.12
C SER A 125 -7.18 -11.39 -7.09
N ALA A 126 -6.96 -12.70 -6.98
CA ALA A 126 -8.02 -13.71 -6.95
C ALA A 126 -8.98 -13.51 -5.77
N THR A 127 -8.44 -13.26 -4.56
CA THR A 127 -9.24 -13.11 -3.33
C THR A 127 -10.13 -11.86 -3.37
N ASN A 128 -9.64 -10.77 -3.98
CA ASN A 128 -10.35 -9.48 -3.98
C ASN A 128 -11.10 -9.21 -5.29
N GLY A 129 -11.00 -10.08 -6.28
CA GLY A 129 -11.59 -9.87 -7.60
C GLY A 129 -10.93 -8.70 -8.35
N TRP A 130 -9.66 -8.44 -8.10
CA TRP A 130 -8.88 -7.42 -8.80
C TRP A 130 -8.27 -8.00 -10.07
N ILE A 131 -7.83 -7.15 -10.99
CA ILE A 131 -7.13 -7.59 -12.19
C ILE A 131 -5.64 -7.66 -11.88
N TYR A 132 -5.01 -8.77 -12.23
CA TYR A 132 -3.56 -8.94 -12.11
C TYR A 132 -2.86 -8.45 -13.37
N PHE A 133 -1.74 -7.71 -13.21
CA PHE A 133 -0.84 -7.38 -14.31
C PHE A 133 0.60 -7.74 -13.94
N GLY A 134 1.10 -8.80 -14.57
CA GLY A 134 2.49 -9.22 -14.43
C GLY A 134 3.41 -8.31 -15.23
N MET A 135 4.41 -7.73 -14.57
CA MET A 135 5.45 -6.91 -15.19
C MET A 135 6.82 -7.59 -15.12
N GLN A 136 6.81 -8.90 -14.91
CA GLN A 136 8.04 -9.69 -14.92
C GLN A 136 8.22 -10.35 -16.29
N PRO A 137 9.35 -10.12 -16.96
CA PRO A 137 9.69 -10.90 -18.15
C PRO A 137 9.90 -12.36 -17.74
N TYR A 138 9.52 -13.27 -18.58
CA TYR A 138 9.64 -14.72 -18.35
C TYR A 138 8.69 -15.28 -17.27
N GLY A 139 7.49 -14.73 -17.18
CA GLY A 139 6.42 -15.35 -16.38
C GLY A 139 6.14 -16.79 -16.87
N HIS A 140 5.75 -17.67 -15.93
CA HIS A 140 5.48 -19.10 -16.21
C HIS A 140 4.18 -19.35 -17.02
N PHE A 141 3.75 -18.37 -17.78
CA PHE A 141 2.55 -18.48 -18.61
C PHE A 141 2.95 -18.75 -20.05
N GLU A 142 2.13 -19.53 -20.74
CA GLU A 142 2.26 -19.76 -22.17
C GLU A 142 2.32 -18.43 -22.92
N GLU A 143 3.05 -18.36 -24.03
CA GLU A 143 3.20 -17.16 -24.84
C GLU A 143 1.84 -16.53 -25.13
N ASP A 144 1.63 -15.36 -24.54
CA ASP A 144 0.40 -14.59 -24.66
C ASP A 144 0.73 -13.17 -25.11
N GLU A 145 0.42 -12.87 -26.34
CA GLU A 145 0.65 -11.54 -26.94
C GLU A 145 -0.25 -10.45 -26.33
N SER A 146 -1.24 -10.79 -25.48
CA SER A 146 -2.18 -9.80 -24.93
C SER A 146 -1.48 -8.78 -24.04
N GLY A 147 -0.47 -9.20 -23.26
CA GLY A 147 0.35 -8.31 -22.44
C GLY A 147 1.21 -7.37 -23.27
N GLU A 148 1.83 -7.86 -24.34
CA GLU A 148 2.66 -7.05 -25.26
C GLU A 148 1.81 -6.00 -25.98
N LEU A 149 0.64 -6.42 -26.47
CA LEU A 149 -0.28 -5.50 -27.13
C LEU A 149 -0.84 -4.46 -26.16
N LEU A 150 -1.06 -4.82 -24.90
CA LEU A 150 -1.43 -3.85 -23.86
C LEU A 150 -0.35 -2.79 -23.65
N LEU A 151 0.94 -3.19 -23.58
CA LEU A 151 2.03 -2.22 -23.47
C LEU A 151 2.09 -1.28 -24.70
N PHE A 152 1.82 -1.81 -25.89
CA PHE A 152 1.68 -0.98 -27.09
C PHE A 152 0.52 0.03 -26.98
N TYR A 153 -0.65 -0.39 -26.46
CA TYR A 153 -1.78 0.50 -26.23
C TYR A 153 -1.44 1.62 -25.22
N ILE A 154 -0.71 1.29 -24.15
CA ILE A 154 -0.21 2.25 -23.17
C ILE A 154 0.75 3.24 -23.84
N LYS A 155 1.72 2.75 -24.60
CA LYS A 155 2.73 3.54 -25.30
C LYS A 155 2.14 4.55 -26.28
N GLU A 156 1.17 4.11 -27.06
CA GLU A 156 0.51 4.90 -28.10
C GLU A 156 -0.68 5.72 -27.55
N HIS A 157 -0.92 5.69 -26.24
CA HIS A 157 -2.04 6.37 -25.58
C HIS A 157 -3.39 6.11 -26.29
N LYS A 158 -3.68 4.84 -26.61
CA LYS A 158 -4.90 4.46 -27.35
C LYS A 158 -6.15 4.73 -26.51
N GLU A 159 -7.10 5.50 -27.04
CA GLU A 159 -8.31 5.89 -26.31
C GLU A 159 -9.21 4.70 -25.94
N ASP A 160 -9.17 3.62 -26.69
CA ASP A 160 -9.91 2.38 -26.47
C ASP A 160 -9.18 1.38 -25.53
N ILE A 161 -8.14 1.84 -24.82
CA ILE A 161 -7.34 1.00 -23.91
C ILE A 161 -8.19 0.29 -22.87
N ILE A 162 -9.20 0.93 -22.32
CA ILE A 162 -10.06 0.33 -21.29
C ILE A 162 -10.93 -0.78 -21.87
N GLU A 163 -11.45 -0.60 -23.08
CA GLU A 163 -12.18 -1.64 -23.79
C GLU A 163 -11.27 -2.83 -24.10
N TYR A 164 -10.07 -2.57 -24.61
CA TYR A 164 -9.05 -3.60 -24.82
C TYR A 164 -8.76 -4.34 -23.49
N PHE A 165 -8.45 -3.61 -22.43
CA PHE A 165 -8.09 -4.13 -21.13
C PHE A 165 -9.18 -5.03 -20.52
N LEU A 166 -10.45 -4.68 -20.65
CA LEU A 166 -11.54 -5.48 -20.12
C LEU A 166 -11.83 -6.75 -20.95
N ASN A 167 -11.61 -6.70 -22.26
CA ASN A 167 -11.97 -7.78 -23.18
C ASN A 167 -10.85 -8.84 -23.40
N HIS A 168 -9.58 -8.54 -23.03
CA HIS A 168 -8.44 -9.40 -23.34
C HIS A 168 -7.75 -9.98 -22.10
N GLN A 169 -8.41 -9.91 -20.95
CA GLN A 169 -7.93 -10.59 -19.74
C GLN A 169 -7.96 -12.10 -19.92
N LYS A 170 -6.99 -12.78 -19.35
CA LYS A 170 -6.88 -14.25 -19.32
C LYS A 170 -7.01 -14.77 -17.90
N ASP A 171 -7.45 -16.02 -17.77
CA ASP A 171 -7.32 -16.76 -16.51
C ASP A 171 -5.87 -17.24 -16.35
N LEU A 172 -5.20 -16.70 -15.36
CA LEU A 172 -3.81 -16.99 -15.04
C LEU A 172 -3.68 -17.96 -13.85
N GLY A 173 -4.54 -18.97 -13.84
CA GLY A 173 -4.55 -19.98 -12.78
C GLY A 173 -5.29 -19.53 -11.52
N GLY A 174 -6.48 -18.97 -11.71
CA GLY A 174 -7.39 -18.54 -10.65
C GLY A 174 -7.48 -17.03 -10.43
N CYS A 175 -6.69 -16.22 -11.14
CA CYS A 175 -6.86 -14.78 -11.21
C CYS A 175 -7.00 -14.33 -12.66
N MET A 176 -7.83 -13.31 -12.89
CA MET A 176 -7.98 -12.70 -14.21
C MET A 176 -6.93 -11.59 -14.39
N GLY A 177 -6.35 -11.50 -15.60
CA GLY A 177 -5.41 -10.42 -15.86
C GLY A 177 -4.55 -10.64 -17.11
N PHE A 178 -3.37 -10.04 -17.07
CA PHE A 178 -2.37 -10.09 -18.12
C PHE A 178 -1.08 -10.72 -17.62
N ALA A 179 -0.57 -11.68 -18.36
CA ALA A 179 0.81 -12.14 -18.21
C ALA A 179 1.77 -11.01 -18.60
N GLY A 180 2.99 -11.08 -18.13
CA GLY A 180 4.03 -10.14 -18.53
C GLY A 180 4.38 -10.30 -20.01
N ALA A 181 4.89 -9.23 -20.62
CA ALA A 181 5.48 -9.31 -21.96
C ALA A 181 6.73 -10.19 -21.96
N ALA A 182 6.92 -10.95 -23.01
CA ALA A 182 8.07 -11.85 -23.18
C ALA A 182 9.40 -11.08 -23.22
N CYS A 183 9.38 -9.85 -23.74
CA CYS A 183 10.56 -9.01 -23.86
C CYS A 183 10.60 -7.94 -22.75
N TYR A 184 11.67 -7.94 -21.93
CA TYR A 184 11.86 -6.93 -20.90
C TYR A 184 12.07 -5.52 -21.47
N LEU A 185 12.49 -5.39 -22.71
CA LEU A 185 12.69 -4.10 -23.37
C LEU A 185 11.37 -3.35 -23.55
N ASP A 186 10.27 -4.06 -23.74
CA ASP A 186 8.95 -3.46 -23.93
C ASP A 186 8.53 -2.63 -22.71
N TYR A 187 8.87 -3.10 -21.50
CA TYR A 187 8.65 -2.31 -20.26
C TYR A 187 9.53 -1.09 -20.17
N ARG A 188 10.74 -1.11 -20.74
CA ARG A 188 11.70 0.00 -20.70
C ARG A 188 11.40 1.07 -21.75
N GLU A 189 10.60 0.77 -22.73
CA GLU A 189 10.14 1.74 -23.71
C GLU A 189 9.05 2.66 -23.16
N LEU A 190 8.36 2.25 -22.09
CA LEU A 190 7.35 3.05 -21.43
C LEU A 190 8.00 4.05 -20.47
N THR A 191 7.50 5.27 -20.50
CA THR A 191 7.88 6.34 -19.58
C THR A 191 6.92 6.40 -18.40
N MET A 192 7.28 7.10 -17.32
CA MET A 192 6.34 7.36 -16.22
C MET A 192 5.08 8.09 -16.68
N GLN A 193 5.17 8.98 -17.68
CA GLN A 193 4.01 9.67 -18.24
C GLN A 193 3.02 8.70 -18.90
N ASP A 194 3.52 7.64 -19.56
CA ASP A 194 2.68 6.60 -20.15
C ASP A 194 1.94 5.82 -19.07
N TYR A 195 2.62 5.47 -17.96
CA TYR A 195 2.00 4.81 -16.81
C TYR A 195 1.01 5.72 -16.10
N GLU A 196 1.33 6.98 -15.85
CA GLU A 196 0.42 7.96 -15.22
C GLU A 196 -0.85 8.13 -16.03
N TRP A 197 -0.73 8.22 -17.36
CA TRP A 197 -1.87 8.26 -18.28
C TRP A 197 -2.72 7.00 -18.15
N PHE A 198 -2.12 5.82 -18.13
CA PHE A 198 -2.83 4.55 -17.99
C PHE A 198 -3.53 4.43 -16.62
N PHE A 199 -2.85 4.79 -15.56
CA PHE A 199 -3.42 4.79 -14.21
C PHE A 199 -4.63 5.71 -14.11
N GLU A 200 -4.58 6.88 -14.75
CA GLU A 200 -5.73 7.79 -14.78
C GLU A 200 -6.92 7.18 -15.52
N LYS A 201 -6.70 6.50 -16.66
CA LYS A 201 -7.76 5.78 -17.38
C LYS A 201 -8.37 4.66 -16.52
N LEU A 202 -7.54 3.90 -15.80
CA LEU A 202 -8.02 2.85 -14.88
C LEU A 202 -8.84 3.43 -13.71
N ARG A 203 -8.39 4.54 -13.11
CA ARG A 203 -9.12 5.23 -12.03
C ARG A 203 -10.48 5.73 -12.51
N GLN A 204 -10.52 6.37 -13.67
CA GLN A 204 -11.78 6.87 -14.28
C GLN A 204 -12.76 5.72 -14.56
N ALA A 205 -12.25 4.58 -15.01
CA ALA A 205 -13.06 3.38 -15.26
C ALA A 205 -13.46 2.62 -13.99
N GLY A 206 -12.93 3.00 -12.83
CA GLY A 206 -13.22 2.31 -11.58
C GLY A 206 -12.59 0.93 -11.45
N ILE A 207 -11.55 0.63 -12.24
CA ILE A 207 -10.90 -0.67 -12.29
C ILE A 207 -9.92 -0.81 -11.12
N LYS A 208 -10.01 -1.93 -10.41
CA LYS A 208 -9.04 -2.32 -9.37
C LYS A 208 -8.02 -3.29 -9.95
N ILE A 209 -6.74 -2.95 -9.81
CA ILE A 209 -5.64 -3.68 -10.41
C ILE A 209 -4.47 -3.83 -9.44
N ILE A 210 -3.77 -4.95 -9.53
CA ILE A 210 -2.52 -5.20 -8.84
C ILE A 210 -1.40 -5.42 -9.87
N PHE A 211 -0.36 -4.60 -9.77
CA PHE A 211 0.84 -4.73 -10.59
C PHE A 211 1.89 -5.57 -9.85
N ASP A 212 2.32 -6.66 -10.47
CA ASP A 212 3.49 -7.42 -10.03
C ASP A 212 4.73 -6.81 -10.66
N ILE A 213 5.33 -5.85 -9.94
CA ILE A 213 6.41 -5.00 -10.44
C ILE A 213 7.72 -5.79 -10.47
N GLY A 214 8.19 -6.10 -11.65
CA GLY A 214 9.47 -6.76 -11.87
C GLY A 214 10.68 -5.81 -11.78
N ILE A 215 11.88 -6.39 -11.73
CA ILE A 215 13.13 -5.62 -11.77
C ILE A 215 13.37 -4.90 -13.10
N ALA A 216 12.71 -5.33 -14.17
CA ALA A 216 12.77 -4.71 -15.49
C ALA A 216 11.88 -3.47 -15.62
N SER A 217 10.92 -3.30 -14.70
CA SER A 217 10.04 -2.14 -14.67
C SER A 217 10.81 -0.84 -14.36
N PRO A 218 10.33 0.31 -14.82
CA PRO A 218 10.93 1.60 -14.46
C PRO A 218 11.11 1.72 -12.94
N PRO A 219 12.28 2.19 -12.46
CA PRO A 219 12.55 2.30 -11.03
C PRO A 219 11.53 3.18 -10.30
N GLU A 220 10.98 4.16 -10.98
CA GLU A 220 10.01 5.12 -10.46
C GLU A 220 8.70 4.45 -10.04
N LEU A 221 8.27 3.39 -10.72
CA LEU A 221 7.08 2.61 -10.34
C LEU A 221 7.16 1.97 -8.95
N ARG A 222 8.37 1.84 -8.38
CA ARG A 222 8.59 1.27 -7.04
C ARG A 222 8.26 2.24 -5.92
N PHE A 223 8.02 3.49 -6.25
CA PHE A 223 7.73 4.58 -5.31
C PHE A 223 6.34 5.20 -5.51
N PHE A 224 5.54 4.53 -6.35
CA PHE A 224 4.17 4.97 -6.67
C PHE A 224 3.16 4.47 -5.66
#